data_aae582b7d0def34dc6eec873cbf34f31
#
_entry.id   aae582b7d0def34dc6eec873cbf34f31
#
_cell.length_a   1.000
_cell.length_b   1.000
_cell.length_c   1.000
_cell.angle_alpha   90.00
_cell.angle_beta   90.00
_cell.angle_gamma   90.00
#
_symmetry.space_group_name_H-M   'P 1'
#
loop_
_entity.id
_entity.type
_entity.pdbx_description
1 polymer ?
#
loop_
_entity_poly.entity_id
_entity_poly.type
_entity_poly.pdbx_seq_one_letter_code
_entity_poly.pdbx_strand_id
1 'polypeptide(L)'
;MLFLSGALAQWEGPNIYEREIWFEDRSGLMDPDKDLEGVDILMVTALINEAPRGYQIAKLAKQFHPTLITIGGGPQMSPMAQEAFNYGDFDVIVQREGEDIIGQLSDVLLEHRGSDRDQYLAKIPGISYRKDGGIVQTQRSGLVAPDFVELPDFRSIKDLNSSNPMVGAVIETIRGCTENCTYCQVIQQFLGYRMISRETEFKRLAQLEELAADGLVHTSRNGTFQVFISDDLHAPPKRAVKFRDERFARLEGWKGHTDGMNMICQVRAEVGQDPELISAMQNANIKMVYVGVESDNAENLIAVNKRQEPGQMHKDLHYINDEGLTVVAMTIIGLPFDTEKSIMDLAEWVTTVSKYQTVNFLTPLPATSNWDSLVPLDENGDILEEGVMRPYHLYTGRQFVHQDERWTMQESRDLFDRYSAKLNPVDDVYRRVFRILRTYKLRLAATSRDLSETLAAKLSETTVALKNWSDAASLTGLEFGENLTERVTELIDQIREVSQPLANARKDAADAIGSRVNELSDSLTLLTGPAGNRELALNISGRITELTQLIDDTMTVSTKGGAKK
;
A
#
# COMPACT_ATOMS: atom_id res chain seq x y z
N MET A 1 1.30 -11.56 4.79
CA MET A 1 0.76 -12.87 4.33
C MET A 1 1.86 -13.87 4.02
N LEU A 2 2.90 -13.53 3.22
CA LEU A 2 4.01 -14.46 2.87
C LEU A 2 4.67 -15.12 4.09
N PHE A 3 4.90 -14.36 5.16
CA PHE A 3 5.48 -14.90 6.41
C PHE A 3 4.49 -15.75 7.21
N LEU A 4 3.20 -15.41 7.23
CA LEU A 4 2.20 -16.27 7.87
C LEU A 4 2.04 -17.60 7.14
N SER A 5 2.05 -17.59 5.80
CA SER A 5 2.08 -18.81 4.99
C SER A 5 3.36 -19.61 5.24
N GLY A 6 4.52 -18.96 5.30
CA GLY A 6 5.79 -19.60 5.67
C GLY A 6 5.76 -20.21 7.08
N ALA A 7 5.13 -19.53 8.06
CA ALA A 7 4.94 -20.06 9.40
C ALA A 7 4.08 -21.33 9.41
N LEU A 8 3.01 -21.36 8.62
CA LEU A 8 2.19 -22.56 8.45
C LEU A 8 2.91 -23.68 7.69
N ALA A 9 3.80 -23.33 6.75
CA ALA A 9 4.62 -24.31 6.03
C ALA A 9 5.60 -25.06 6.94
N GLN A 10 6.15 -24.37 7.94
CA GLN A 10 7.10 -24.95 8.91
C GLN A 10 6.42 -25.46 10.20
N TRP A 11 5.08 -25.39 10.29
CA TRP A 11 4.36 -25.82 11.48
C TRP A 11 4.44 -27.34 11.66
N GLU A 12 4.83 -27.78 12.86
CA GLU A 12 4.98 -29.19 13.25
C GLU A 12 3.81 -29.73 14.09
N GLY A 13 2.67 -29.03 14.07
CA GLY A 13 1.45 -29.44 14.77
C GLY A 13 0.71 -30.60 14.11
N PRO A 14 -0.47 -30.96 14.62
CA PRO A 14 -1.24 -32.10 14.15
C PRO A 14 -1.78 -31.95 12.71
N ASN A 15 -1.96 -30.70 12.25
CA ASN A 15 -2.53 -30.44 10.93
C ASN A 15 -1.46 -29.98 9.94
N ILE A 16 -1.59 -30.44 8.69
CA ILE A 16 -0.81 -29.96 7.54
C ILE A 16 -1.71 -29.03 6.74
N TYR A 17 -1.22 -27.85 6.43
CA TYR A 17 -1.99 -26.83 5.74
C TYR A 17 -1.62 -26.74 4.25
N GLU A 18 -2.59 -26.93 3.36
CA GLU A 18 -2.52 -26.43 2.00
C GLU A 18 -2.81 -24.93 2.02
N ARG A 19 -2.03 -24.14 1.31
CA ARG A 19 -2.03 -22.68 1.43
C ARG A 19 -2.10 -22.02 0.07
N GLU A 20 -2.94 -21.00 -0.05
CA GLU A 20 -2.99 -20.11 -1.20
C GLU A 20 -3.04 -18.65 -0.70
N ILE A 21 -2.24 -17.79 -1.31
CA ILE A 21 -2.21 -16.36 -1.01
C ILE A 21 -2.86 -15.61 -2.18
N TRP A 22 -3.98 -14.97 -1.92
CA TRP A 22 -4.72 -14.20 -2.91
C TRP A 22 -4.46 -12.71 -2.74
N PHE A 23 -3.86 -12.10 -3.76
CA PHE A 23 -3.76 -10.65 -3.90
C PHE A 23 -4.79 -10.18 -4.92
N GLU A 24 -5.85 -9.47 -4.51
CA GLU A 24 -6.91 -9.02 -5.42
C GLU A 24 -6.40 -8.14 -6.57
N ASP A 25 -5.33 -7.38 -6.35
CA ASP A 25 -4.67 -6.58 -7.39
C ASP A 25 -3.98 -7.45 -8.47
N ARG A 26 -3.67 -8.70 -8.15
CA ARG A 26 -3.01 -9.64 -9.05
C ARG A 26 -3.99 -10.65 -9.66
N SER A 27 -4.75 -11.34 -8.81
CA SER A 27 -5.57 -12.49 -9.19
C SER A 27 -7.05 -12.12 -9.43
N GLY A 28 -7.38 -10.81 -9.37
CA GLY A 28 -8.76 -10.33 -9.47
C GLY A 28 -9.51 -10.38 -8.15
N LEU A 29 -10.71 -9.83 -8.16
CA LEU A 29 -11.57 -9.80 -6.97
C LEU A 29 -12.01 -11.22 -6.60
N MET A 30 -11.86 -11.57 -5.34
CA MET A 30 -12.37 -12.83 -4.79
C MET A 30 -13.90 -12.84 -4.79
N ASP A 31 -14.51 -13.90 -5.32
CA ASP A 31 -15.91 -14.25 -5.09
C ASP A 31 -16.03 -15.18 -3.89
N PRO A 32 -16.46 -14.70 -2.72
CA PRO A 32 -16.49 -15.53 -1.50
C PRO A 32 -17.41 -16.75 -1.58
N ASP A 33 -18.35 -16.80 -2.53
CA ASP A 33 -19.24 -17.94 -2.75
C ASP A 33 -18.53 -19.09 -3.47
N LYS A 34 -17.74 -18.76 -4.52
CA LYS A 34 -17.12 -19.76 -5.39
C LYS A 34 -15.68 -20.07 -5.00
N ASP A 35 -14.92 -19.01 -4.70
CA ASP A 35 -13.47 -19.16 -4.53
C ASP A 35 -13.09 -19.74 -3.15
N LEU A 36 -14.04 -19.79 -2.21
CA LEU A 36 -13.84 -20.35 -0.87
C LEU A 36 -14.49 -21.73 -0.69
N GLU A 37 -14.96 -22.36 -1.75
CA GLU A 37 -15.48 -23.72 -1.67
C GLU A 37 -14.37 -24.69 -1.25
N GLY A 38 -14.60 -25.44 -0.15
CA GLY A 38 -13.64 -26.38 0.41
C GLY A 38 -12.51 -25.75 1.24
N VAL A 39 -12.53 -24.43 1.47
CA VAL A 39 -11.58 -23.74 2.34
C VAL A 39 -12.01 -23.87 3.79
N ASP A 40 -11.09 -24.29 4.67
CA ASP A 40 -11.35 -24.41 6.11
C ASP A 40 -11.12 -23.09 6.86
N ILE A 41 -10.08 -22.34 6.47
CA ILE A 41 -9.66 -21.09 7.14
C ILE A 41 -9.39 -20.01 6.11
N LEU A 42 -10.04 -18.87 6.26
CA LEU A 42 -9.78 -17.62 5.53
C LEU A 42 -9.04 -16.64 6.43
N MET A 43 -7.85 -16.21 6.01
CA MET A 43 -7.07 -15.18 6.70
C MET A 43 -7.10 -13.88 5.90
N VAL A 44 -7.54 -12.79 6.53
CA VAL A 44 -7.71 -11.49 5.85
C VAL A 44 -6.80 -10.44 6.48
N THR A 45 -6.08 -9.72 5.64
CA THR A 45 -5.38 -8.49 6.02
C THR A 45 -5.69 -7.39 5.02
N ALA A 46 -5.73 -6.15 5.48
CA ALA A 46 -6.01 -4.99 4.64
C ALA A 46 -5.23 -3.77 5.14
N LEU A 47 -4.91 -2.87 4.22
CA LEU A 47 -4.55 -1.49 4.54
C LEU A 47 -5.83 -0.70 4.85
N ILE A 48 -5.69 0.49 5.43
CA ILE A 48 -6.81 1.28 5.89
C ILE A 48 -7.87 1.53 4.79
N ASN A 49 -7.45 1.90 3.60
CA ASN A 49 -8.36 2.18 2.48
C ASN A 49 -9.03 0.93 1.88
N GLU A 50 -8.52 -0.25 2.21
CA GLU A 50 -9.00 -1.56 1.75
C GLU A 50 -9.85 -2.29 2.83
N ALA A 51 -9.87 -1.76 4.05
CA ALA A 51 -10.57 -2.38 5.18
C ALA A 51 -12.05 -2.72 4.90
N PRO A 52 -12.86 -1.83 4.27
CA PRO A 52 -14.25 -2.18 3.94
C PRO A 52 -14.36 -3.43 3.07
N ARG A 53 -13.43 -3.62 2.13
CA ARG A 53 -13.38 -4.83 1.29
C ARG A 53 -13.00 -6.06 2.11
N GLY A 54 -12.00 -5.94 2.97
CA GLY A 54 -11.61 -7.03 3.87
C GLY A 54 -12.75 -7.47 4.78
N TYR A 55 -13.49 -6.52 5.35
CA TYR A 55 -14.68 -6.82 6.17
C TYR A 55 -15.80 -7.46 5.35
N GLN A 56 -16.04 -6.97 4.14
CA GLN A 56 -17.03 -7.55 3.23
C GLN A 56 -16.71 -9.00 2.88
N ILE A 57 -15.46 -9.30 2.52
CA ILE A 57 -15.02 -10.66 2.20
C ILE A 57 -15.29 -11.60 3.37
N ALA A 58 -14.84 -11.25 4.59
CA ALA A 58 -15.03 -12.08 5.77
C ALA A 58 -16.51 -12.32 6.08
N LYS A 59 -17.35 -11.28 5.97
CA LYS A 59 -18.79 -11.38 6.20
C LYS A 59 -19.49 -12.27 5.17
N LEU A 60 -19.21 -12.08 3.87
CA LEU A 60 -19.79 -12.90 2.79
C LEU A 60 -19.29 -14.35 2.89
N ALA A 61 -18.01 -14.56 3.22
CA ALA A 61 -17.46 -15.88 3.45
C ALA A 61 -18.27 -16.67 4.50
N LYS A 62 -18.61 -16.05 5.61
CA LYS A 62 -19.46 -16.67 6.64
C LYS A 62 -20.90 -16.91 6.18
N GLN A 63 -21.45 -16.04 5.33
CA GLN A 63 -22.81 -16.22 4.79
C GLN A 63 -22.91 -17.41 3.84
N PHE A 64 -21.91 -17.59 2.97
CA PHE A 64 -21.90 -18.69 1.99
C PHE A 64 -21.35 -19.99 2.58
N HIS A 65 -20.35 -19.89 3.47
CA HIS A 65 -19.68 -21.00 4.10
C HIS A 65 -19.72 -20.85 5.63
N PRO A 66 -20.85 -21.15 6.31
CA PRO A 66 -21.02 -20.90 7.75
C PRO A 66 -20.01 -21.59 8.67
N THR A 67 -19.40 -22.69 8.21
CA THR A 67 -18.39 -23.45 8.97
C THR A 67 -16.96 -22.97 8.75
N LEU A 68 -16.73 -22.10 7.76
CA LEU A 68 -15.43 -21.53 7.46
C LEU A 68 -14.95 -20.67 8.63
N ILE A 69 -13.70 -20.84 9.03
CA ILE A 69 -13.05 -20.05 10.06
C ILE A 69 -12.48 -18.78 9.44
N THR A 70 -12.69 -17.63 10.09
CA THR A 70 -12.20 -16.33 9.61
C THR A 70 -11.26 -15.70 10.62
N ILE A 71 -10.03 -15.41 10.19
CA ILE A 71 -8.99 -14.77 11.00
C ILE A 71 -8.64 -13.43 10.35
N GLY A 72 -8.74 -12.35 11.12
CA GLY A 72 -8.29 -11.02 10.69
C GLY A 72 -6.97 -10.64 11.34
N GLY A 73 -6.23 -9.72 10.72
CA GLY A 73 -4.99 -9.18 11.29
C GLY A 73 -4.39 -8.05 10.46
N GLY A 74 -3.15 -7.69 10.78
CA GLY A 74 -2.42 -6.64 10.08
C GLY A 74 -2.71 -5.23 10.58
N PRO A 75 -2.19 -4.20 9.88
CA PRO A 75 -2.10 -2.84 10.41
C PRO A 75 -3.46 -2.16 10.65
N GLN A 76 -4.51 -2.55 9.93
CA GLN A 76 -5.84 -2.00 10.16
C GLN A 76 -6.61 -2.79 11.23
N MET A 77 -6.69 -4.10 11.09
CA MET A 77 -7.60 -4.91 11.93
C MET A 77 -7.05 -5.13 13.34
N SER A 78 -5.73 -5.23 13.52
CA SER A 78 -5.11 -5.41 14.83
C SER A 78 -5.49 -4.31 15.83
N PRO A 79 -5.29 -3.01 15.55
CA PRO A 79 -5.69 -1.95 16.46
C PRO A 79 -7.20 -1.68 16.46
N MET A 80 -7.92 -2.09 15.42
CA MET A 80 -9.36 -1.86 15.24
C MET A 80 -10.19 -3.13 15.42
N ALA A 81 -9.80 -4.02 16.35
CA ALA A 81 -10.44 -5.33 16.52
C ALA A 81 -11.97 -5.23 16.77
N GLN A 82 -12.43 -4.25 17.56
CA GLN A 82 -13.87 -4.04 17.80
C GLN A 82 -14.62 -3.75 16.49
N GLU A 83 -14.05 -2.89 15.65
CA GLU A 83 -14.61 -2.53 14.36
C GLU A 83 -14.61 -3.72 13.41
N ALA A 84 -13.47 -4.44 13.33
CA ALA A 84 -13.35 -5.63 12.51
C ALA A 84 -14.40 -6.70 12.89
N PHE A 85 -14.66 -6.88 14.17
CA PHE A 85 -15.75 -7.76 14.62
C PHE A 85 -17.15 -7.22 14.27
N ASN A 86 -17.36 -5.92 14.30
CA ASN A 86 -18.69 -5.35 14.02
C ASN A 86 -19.06 -5.42 12.54
N TYR A 87 -18.11 -5.26 11.65
CA TYR A 87 -18.35 -5.12 10.20
C TYR A 87 -17.94 -6.35 9.39
N GLY A 88 -16.96 -7.16 9.91
CA GLY A 88 -16.57 -8.40 9.28
C GLY A 88 -16.88 -9.58 10.15
N ASP A 89 -17.42 -10.64 9.91
CA ASP A 89 -17.70 -11.81 10.75
C ASP A 89 -16.43 -12.62 11.06
N PHE A 90 -15.47 -12.02 11.75
CA PHE A 90 -14.24 -12.70 12.17
C PHE A 90 -14.46 -13.55 13.41
N ASP A 91 -13.83 -14.73 13.45
CA ASP A 91 -13.74 -15.57 14.64
C ASP A 91 -12.67 -15.02 15.60
N VAL A 92 -11.52 -14.60 15.04
CA VAL A 92 -10.37 -14.10 15.79
C VAL A 92 -9.70 -12.96 15.04
N ILE A 93 -9.18 -11.98 15.77
CA ILE A 93 -8.25 -10.95 15.26
C ILE A 93 -6.89 -11.17 15.90
N VAL A 94 -5.85 -11.37 15.07
CA VAL A 94 -4.45 -11.46 15.51
C VAL A 94 -3.89 -10.08 15.73
N GLN A 95 -3.28 -9.87 16.90
CA GLN A 95 -2.69 -8.59 17.27
C GLN A 95 -1.21 -8.51 16.86
N ARG A 96 -0.86 -7.49 16.08
CA ARG A 96 0.50 -7.25 15.59
C ARG A 96 1.05 -8.40 14.76
N GLU A 97 2.19 -9.00 15.19
CA GLU A 97 2.87 -10.11 14.51
C GLU A 97 2.23 -11.44 14.92
N GLY A 98 1.95 -12.31 13.97
CA GLY A 98 1.21 -13.55 14.20
C GLY A 98 1.97 -14.83 13.86
N GLU A 99 3.21 -14.72 13.38
CA GLU A 99 3.95 -15.84 12.82
C GLU A 99 4.20 -16.97 13.83
N ASP A 100 4.42 -16.65 15.10
CA ASP A 100 4.70 -17.61 16.16
C ASP A 100 3.45 -18.29 16.74
N ILE A 101 2.26 -17.78 16.42
CA ILE A 101 1.00 -18.30 16.96
C ILE A 101 0.06 -18.88 15.91
N ILE A 102 0.23 -18.53 14.62
CA ILE A 102 -0.77 -18.82 13.59
C ILE A 102 -1.01 -20.33 13.41
N GLY A 103 0.01 -21.16 13.54
CA GLY A 103 -0.15 -22.62 13.47
C GLY A 103 -0.99 -23.15 14.63
N GLN A 104 -0.63 -22.82 15.88
CA GLN A 104 -1.39 -23.21 17.05
C GLN A 104 -2.81 -22.66 17.04
N LEU A 105 -2.99 -21.40 16.62
CA LEU A 105 -4.31 -20.79 16.51
C LEU A 105 -5.20 -21.53 15.51
N SER A 106 -4.64 -21.88 14.34
CA SER A 106 -5.36 -22.61 13.31
C SER A 106 -5.78 -24.01 13.79
N ASP A 107 -4.88 -24.74 14.45
CA ASP A 107 -5.21 -26.06 15.04
C ASP A 107 -6.35 -25.94 16.07
N VAL A 108 -6.25 -25.01 17.01
CA VAL A 108 -7.28 -24.79 18.03
C VAL A 108 -8.64 -24.46 17.41
N LEU A 109 -8.67 -23.62 16.38
CA LEU A 109 -9.93 -23.24 15.73
C LEU A 109 -10.54 -24.38 14.90
N LEU A 110 -9.73 -25.30 14.35
CA LEU A 110 -10.19 -26.48 13.63
C LEU A 110 -10.73 -27.55 14.60
N GLU A 111 -10.02 -27.80 15.68
CA GLU A 111 -10.33 -28.89 16.63
C GLU A 111 -11.45 -28.53 17.61
N HIS A 112 -11.54 -27.26 18.02
CA HIS A 112 -12.48 -26.78 19.04
C HIS A 112 -13.51 -25.82 18.43
N ARG A 113 -14.54 -26.36 17.81
CA ARG A 113 -15.65 -25.60 17.20
C ARG A 113 -16.86 -25.42 18.14
N GLY A 114 -16.83 -26.01 19.32
CA GLY A 114 -17.90 -26.02 20.32
C GLY A 114 -17.76 -24.95 21.39
N SER A 115 -18.55 -25.12 22.46
CA SER A 115 -18.59 -24.20 23.63
C SER A 115 -17.31 -24.19 24.46
N ASP A 116 -16.40 -25.13 24.24
CA ASP A 116 -15.11 -25.21 24.91
C ASP A 116 -14.02 -24.38 24.23
N ARG A 117 -14.26 -23.86 23.01
CA ARG A 117 -13.29 -23.09 22.20
C ARG A 117 -12.60 -21.97 23.00
N ASP A 118 -13.36 -21.22 23.78
CA ASP A 118 -12.85 -20.04 24.48
C ASP A 118 -11.77 -20.38 25.53
N GLN A 119 -11.85 -21.57 26.15
CA GLN A 119 -10.82 -21.98 27.12
C GLN A 119 -9.45 -22.27 26.45
N TYR A 120 -9.45 -22.64 25.16
CA TYR A 120 -8.23 -22.84 24.39
C TYR A 120 -7.72 -21.53 23.81
N LEU A 121 -8.61 -20.68 23.27
CA LEU A 121 -8.25 -19.34 22.77
C LEU A 121 -7.63 -18.48 23.87
N ALA A 122 -8.12 -18.57 25.10
CA ALA A 122 -7.57 -17.85 26.24
C ALA A 122 -6.08 -18.15 26.53
N LYS A 123 -5.55 -19.26 26.00
CA LYS A 123 -4.14 -19.66 26.18
C LYS A 123 -3.24 -19.18 25.05
N ILE A 124 -3.80 -18.70 23.95
CA ILE A 124 -3.03 -18.19 22.80
C ILE A 124 -2.76 -16.71 23.05
N PRO A 125 -1.49 -16.25 23.06
CA PRO A 125 -1.17 -14.86 23.30
C PRO A 125 -1.41 -13.99 22.05
N GLY A 126 -1.79 -12.72 22.26
CA GLY A 126 -1.86 -11.72 21.21
C GLY A 126 -3.00 -11.92 20.21
N ILE A 127 -4.16 -12.37 20.69
CA ILE A 127 -5.38 -12.45 19.90
C ILE A 127 -6.53 -11.72 20.57
N SER A 128 -7.51 -11.32 19.79
CA SER A 128 -8.83 -10.87 20.25
C SER A 128 -9.90 -11.79 19.70
N TYR A 129 -10.91 -12.12 20.52
CA TYR A 129 -12.05 -12.95 20.14
C TYR A 129 -13.31 -12.55 20.89
N ARG A 130 -14.49 -12.91 20.36
CA ARG A 130 -15.78 -12.63 21.01
C ARG A 130 -16.05 -13.63 22.13
N LYS A 131 -16.49 -13.13 23.28
CA LYS A 131 -16.95 -13.94 24.41
C LYS A 131 -18.04 -13.23 25.19
N ASP A 132 -19.15 -13.92 25.47
CA ASP A 132 -20.26 -13.43 26.29
C ASP A 132 -20.78 -12.03 25.87
N GLY A 133 -20.81 -11.77 24.56
CA GLY A 133 -21.25 -10.49 23.98
C GLY A 133 -20.20 -9.37 24.01
N GLY A 134 -19.03 -9.60 24.60
CA GLY A 134 -17.88 -8.69 24.61
C GLY A 134 -16.71 -9.18 23.77
N ILE A 135 -15.60 -8.46 23.86
CA ILE A 135 -14.32 -8.86 23.25
C ILE A 135 -13.31 -9.13 24.37
N VAL A 136 -12.68 -10.29 24.29
CA VAL A 136 -11.54 -10.67 25.11
C VAL A 136 -10.28 -10.49 24.28
N GLN A 137 -9.29 -9.79 24.84
CA GLN A 137 -7.95 -9.69 24.28
C GLN A 137 -6.95 -10.39 25.18
N THR A 138 -6.22 -11.35 24.63
CA THR A 138 -5.14 -12.02 25.35
C THR A 138 -3.86 -11.21 25.28
N GLN A 139 -3.15 -11.15 26.40
CA GLN A 139 -1.90 -10.40 26.46
C GLN A 139 -0.76 -11.17 25.78
N ARG A 140 0.09 -10.44 25.06
CA ARG A 140 1.32 -10.96 24.52
C ARG A 140 2.51 -10.46 25.32
N SER A 141 3.34 -11.37 25.79
CA SER A 141 4.64 -11.05 26.38
C SER A 141 5.75 -11.37 25.37
N GLY A 142 6.56 -10.37 25.02
CA GLY A 142 7.69 -10.53 24.12
C GLY A 142 7.39 -10.17 22.67
N LEU A 143 8.42 -10.24 21.86
CA LEU A 143 8.42 -9.92 20.43
C LEU A 143 8.71 -11.20 19.64
N VAL A 144 8.11 -11.31 18.46
CA VAL A 144 8.46 -12.37 17.51
C VAL A 144 9.88 -12.11 16.99
N ALA A 145 10.73 -13.13 16.94
CA ALA A 145 12.02 -13.01 16.29
C ALA A 145 11.78 -12.73 14.79
N PRO A 146 12.45 -11.75 14.16
CA PRO A 146 12.20 -11.42 12.74
C PRO A 146 12.51 -12.58 11.79
N ASP A 147 13.34 -13.52 12.22
CA ASP A 147 13.70 -14.76 11.53
C ASP A 147 13.02 -16.01 12.09
N PHE A 148 11.94 -15.84 12.85
CA PHE A 148 11.07 -16.96 13.26
C PHE A 148 10.60 -17.77 12.05
N VAL A 149 10.26 -17.07 10.97
CA VAL A 149 10.04 -17.66 9.64
C VAL A 149 11.29 -17.41 8.80
N GLU A 150 12.01 -18.48 8.49
CA GLU A 150 13.27 -18.37 7.74
C GLU A 150 13.01 -17.84 6.33
N LEU A 151 12.10 -18.47 5.58
CA LEU A 151 11.76 -18.11 4.21
C LEU A 151 10.28 -17.74 4.05
N PRO A 152 9.96 -16.58 3.45
CA PRO A 152 8.60 -16.24 3.07
C PRO A 152 8.10 -17.18 1.96
N ASP A 153 6.81 -17.51 1.98
CA ASP A 153 6.21 -18.47 1.03
C ASP A 153 5.66 -17.76 -0.21
N PHE A 154 6.52 -17.49 -1.19
CA PHE A 154 6.12 -16.91 -2.46
C PHE A 154 5.36 -17.90 -3.36
N ARG A 155 5.63 -19.20 -3.23
CA ARG A 155 5.07 -20.21 -4.14
C ARG A 155 3.58 -20.48 -3.90
N SER A 156 3.07 -20.10 -2.74
CA SER A 156 1.63 -20.13 -2.44
C SER A 156 0.86 -18.93 -3.00
N ILE A 157 1.51 -17.98 -3.69
CA ILE A 157 0.80 -16.87 -4.35
C ILE A 157 -0.02 -17.45 -5.50
N LYS A 158 -1.34 -17.16 -5.47
CA LYS A 158 -2.28 -17.57 -6.51
C LYS A 158 -1.85 -17.02 -7.88
N ASP A 159 -1.94 -17.86 -8.91
CA ASP A 159 -1.60 -17.55 -10.30
C ASP A 159 -0.14 -17.14 -10.54
N LEU A 160 0.75 -17.38 -9.57
CA LEU A 160 2.18 -17.16 -9.78
C LEU A 160 2.80 -18.28 -10.62
N ASN A 161 3.26 -17.94 -11.80
CA ASN A 161 3.94 -18.86 -12.73
C ASN A 161 4.79 -18.06 -13.73
N SER A 162 5.53 -18.76 -14.61
CA SER A 162 6.41 -18.14 -15.59
C SER A 162 5.70 -17.31 -16.68
N SER A 163 4.40 -17.54 -16.89
CA SER A 163 3.57 -16.72 -17.79
C SER A 163 2.97 -15.51 -17.10
N ASN A 164 2.92 -15.53 -15.77
CA ASN A 164 2.45 -14.44 -14.93
C ASN A 164 3.41 -14.26 -13.73
N PRO A 165 4.66 -13.79 -13.96
CA PRO A 165 5.64 -13.58 -12.90
C PRO A 165 5.30 -12.37 -12.03
N MET A 166 5.94 -12.27 -10.88
CA MET A 166 5.99 -11.00 -10.12
C MET A 166 6.77 -9.96 -10.91
N VAL A 167 6.35 -8.70 -10.88
CA VAL A 167 7.07 -7.57 -11.49
C VAL A 167 8.42 -7.36 -10.81
N GLY A 168 8.50 -7.55 -9.51
CA GLY A 168 9.70 -7.54 -8.69
C GLY A 168 9.53 -8.41 -7.47
N ALA A 169 10.63 -8.79 -6.85
CA ALA A 169 10.64 -9.54 -5.60
C ALA A 169 10.70 -8.61 -4.38
N VAL A 170 10.42 -9.16 -3.21
CA VAL A 170 10.48 -8.45 -1.93
C VAL A 170 11.38 -9.21 -0.96
N ILE A 171 12.23 -8.50 -0.25
CA ILE A 171 13.01 -9.04 0.88
C ILE A 171 12.78 -8.18 2.13
N GLU A 172 12.60 -8.82 3.27
CA GLU A 172 12.59 -8.18 4.59
C GLU A 172 13.87 -8.60 5.32
N THR A 173 14.63 -7.64 5.82
CA THR A 173 15.83 -7.91 6.63
C THR A 173 15.77 -7.25 8.01
N ILE A 174 14.84 -6.31 8.18
CA ILE A 174 14.63 -5.56 9.42
C ILE A 174 13.13 -5.37 9.64
N ARG A 175 12.69 -5.47 10.89
CA ARG A 175 11.37 -5.04 11.35
C ARG A 175 11.48 -3.86 12.30
N GLY A 176 10.63 -2.85 12.05
CA GLY A 176 10.50 -1.67 12.89
C GLY A 176 11.51 -0.58 12.58
N CYS A 177 11.49 0.46 13.40
CA CYS A 177 12.23 1.68 13.17
C CYS A 177 12.89 2.19 14.46
N THR A 178 14.00 2.93 14.34
CA THR A 178 14.66 3.61 15.46
C THR A 178 13.99 4.93 15.84
N GLU A 179 13.01 5.39 15.05
CA GLU A 179 12.37 6.70 15.20
C GLU A 179 10.95 6.57 15.76
N ASN A 180 10.38 7.71 16.17
CA ASN A 180 9.04 7.77 16.77
C ASN A 180 8.24 8.94 16.17
N CYS A 181 8.00 8.91 14.87
CA CYS A 181 7.20 9.91 14.18
C CYS A 181 5.71 9.74 14.51
N THR A 182 4.99 10.86 14.78
CA THR A 182 3.61 10.85 15.29
C THR A 182 2.56 10.29 14.32
N TYR A 183 2.84 10.34 13.03
CA TYR A 183 1.97 9.83 11.95
C TYR A 183 2.22 8.37 11.60
N CYS A 184 3.32 7.78 12.10
CA CYS A 184 3.80 6.48 11.63
C CYS A 184 3.23 5.32 12.45
N GLN A 185 2.61 4.37 11.77
CA GLN A 185 2.02 3.17 12.39
C GLN A 185 3.06 2.06 12.63
N VAL A 186 4.22 2.12 11.99
CA VAL A 186 5.26 1.07 12.05
C VAL A 186 5.64 0.70 13.47
N ILE A 187 5.90 1.70 14.33
CA ILE A 187 6.30 1.47 15.72
C ILE A 187 5.20 0.86 16.60
N GLN A 188 3.95 0.90 16.13
CA GLN A 188 2.82 0.25 16.80
C GLN A 188 2.65 -1.20 16.34
N GLN A 189 2.96 -1.46 15.06
CA GLN A 189 2.91 -2.80 14.47
C GLN A 189 4.14 -3.62 14.85
N PHE A 190 5.34 -3.04 14.69
CA PHE A 190 6.63 -3.69 14.94
C PHE A 190 7.39 -2.95 16.04
N LEU A 191 7.41 -3.52 17.24
CA LEU A 191 8.12 -2.90 18.36
C LEU A 191 9.65 -3.04 18.21
N GLY A 192 10.35 -1.93 18.39
CA GLY A 192 11.82 -1.87 18.34
C GLY A 192 12.37 -1.91 16.91
N TYR A 193 13.68 -2.06 16.81
CA TYR A 193 14.42 -2.21 15.56
C TYR A 193 15.17 -3.53 15.58
N ARG A 194 14.72 -4.51 14.82
CA ARG A 194 15.17 -5.90 14.92
C ARG A 194 15.63 -6.41 13.56
N MET A 195 16.89 -6.83 13.48
CA MET A 195 17.47 -7.44 12.28
C MET A 195 17.33 -8.97 12.35
N ILE A 196 17.10 -9.61 11.21
CA ILE A 196 17.18 -11.07 11.07
C ILE A 196 18.64 -11.55 11.29
N SER A 197 18.88 -12.84 11.43
CA SER A 197 20.23 -13.40 11.44
C SER A 197 20.89 -13.25 10.06
N ARG A 198 22.23 -13.20 10.01
CA ARG A 198 22.96 -13.16 8.74
C ARG A 198 22.73 -14.41 7.91
N GLU A 199 22.59 -15.55 8.55
CA GLU A 199 22.28 -16.81 7.88
C GLU A 199 20.94 -16.73 7.15
N THR A 200 19.88 -16.29 7.82
CA THR A 200 18.55 -16.10 7.23
C THR A 200 18.57 -15.04 6.12
N GLU A 201 19.36 -13.98 6.28
CA GLU A 201 19.54 -12.94 5.26
C GLU A 201 20.05 -13.52 3.93
N PHE A 202 21.10 -14.34 3.96
CA PHE A 202 21.64 -15.00 2.78
C PHE A 202 20.69 -16.07 2.20
N LYS A 203 19.95 -16.81 3.04
CA LYS A 203 18.93 -17.74 2.57
C LYS A 203 17.81 -17.02 1.81
N ARG A 204 17.38 -15.85 2.31
CA ARG A 204 16.37 -15.04 1.61
C ARG A 204 16.90 -14.47 0.30
N LEU A 205 18.15 -14.02 0.24
CA LEU A 205 18.77 -13.58 -1.03
C LEU A 205 18.83 -14.73 -2.04
N ALA A 206 19.28 -15.91 -1.63
CA ALA A 206 19.31 -17.09 -2.49
C ALA A 206 17.92 -17.51 -2.98
N GLN A 207 16.89 -17.43 -2.13
CA GLN A 207 15.50 -17.68 -2.54
C GLN A 207 15.05 -16.74 -3.67
N LEU A 208 15.45 -15.46 -3.64
CA LEU A 208 15.10 -14.52 -4.71
C LEU A 208 15.77 -14.89 -6.05
N GLU A 209 17.02 -15.35 -6.02
CA GLU A 209 17.71 -15.85 -7.21
C GLU A 209 17.03 -17.10 -7.78
N GLU A 210 16.62 -18.03 -6.92
CA GLU A 210 15.85 -19.22 -7.32
C GLU A 210 14.51 -18.84 -7.97
N LEU A 211 13.76 -17.89 -7.37
CA LEU A 211 12.49 -17.42 -7.95
C LEU A 211 12.69 -16.78 -9.32
N ALA A 212 13.77 -16.02 -9.51
CA ALA A 212 14.10 -15.42 -10.79
C ALA A 212 14.53 -16.49 -11.82
N ALA A 213 15.33 -17.48 -11.41
CA ALA A 213 15.74 -18.61 -12.25
C ALA A 213 14.55 -19.47 -12.71
N ASP A 214 13.55 -19.65 -11.85
CA ASP A 214 12.30 -20.37 -12.15
C ASP A 214 11.33 -19.53 -13.01
N GLY A 215 11.68 -18.28 -13.35
CA GLY A 215 10.84 -17.38 -14.12
C GLY A 215 9.65 -16.82 -13.34
N LEU A 216 9.66 -16.90 -12.01
CA LEU A 216 8.58 -16.40 -11.14
C LEU A 216 8.72 -14.91 -10.81
N VAL A 217 9.84 -14.30 -11.18
CA VAL A 217 10.09 -12.86 -11.12
C VAL A 217 10.49 -12.37 -12.51
N HIS A 218 9.93 -11.24 -12.93
CA HIS A 218 10.27 -10.64 -14.20
C HIS A 218 11.75 -10.24 -14.24
N THR A 219 12.47 -10.76 -15.23
CA THR A 219 13.88 -10.43 -15.48
C THR A 219 14.02 -9.56 -16.71
N SER A 220 14.87 -8.55 -16.64
CA SER A 220 15.22 -7.69 -17.77
C SER A 220 16.02 -8.46 -18.83
N ARG A 221 16.21 -7.88 -20.02
CA ARG A 221 17.06 -8.46 -21.06
C ARG A 221 18.51 -8.73 -20.61
N ASN A 222 18.97 -8.01 -19.59
CA ASN A 222 20.32 -8.16 -19.02
C ASN A 222 20.38 -9.24 -17.91
N GLY A 223 19.27 -9.95 -17.67
CA GLY A 223 19.17 -10.96 -16.61
C GLY A 223 18.99 -10.39 -15.20
N THR A 224 18.83 -9.06 -15.05
CA THR A 224 18.60 -8.45 -13.74
C THR A 224 17.11 -8.35 -13.42
N PHE A 225 16.76 -8.36 -12.14
CA PHE A 225 15.40 -8.21 -11.65
C PHE A 225 15.32 -7.19 -10.50
N GLN A 226 14.11 -6.65 -10.29
CA GLN A 226 13.86 -5.65 -9.25
C GLN A 226 13.63 -6.34 -7.90
N VAL A 227 14.22 -5.79 -6.84
CA VAL A 227 14.00 -6.22 -5.46
C VAL A 227 13.68 -5.02 -4.60
N PHE A 228 12.52 -5.05 -3.95
CA PHE A 228 12.17 -4.07 -2.93
C PHE A 228 12.53 -4.61 -1.55
N ILE A 229 13.42 -3.93 -0.86
CA ILE A 229 13.74 -4.21 0.55
C ILE A 229 12.64 -3.55 1.38
N SER A 230 11.76 -4.36 1.96
CA SER A 230 10.56 -3.88 2.66
C SER A 230 10.82 -3.42 4.10
N ASP A 231 12.08 -3.25 4.46
CA ASP A 231 12.48 -2.71 5.75
C ASP A 231 11.94 -1.28 5.94
N ASP A 232 11.33 -1.00 7.08
CA ASP A 232 10.79 0.33 7.39
C ASP A 232 11.90 1.41 7.52
N LEU A 233 13.09 0.98 7.89
CA LEU A 233 14.32 1.79 7.92
C LEU A 233 15.51 0.89 7.63
N HIS A 234 15.92 0.82 6.38
CA HIS A 234 17.00 -0.08 5.96
C HIS A 234 18.38 0.37 6.44
N ALA A 235 18.68 1.66 6.32
CA ALA A 235 19.96 2.26 6.75
C ALA A 235 19.72 3.22 7.92
N PRO A 236 20.05 2.80 9.15
CA PRO A 236 19.91 3.65 10.34
C PRO A 236 20.91 4.82 10.32
N PRO A 237 20.53 6.00 10.89
CA PRO A 237 21.40 7.15 10.92
C PRO A 237 22.63 6.93 11.82
N LYS A 238 23.73 7.68 11.58
CA LYS A 238 24.99 7.59 12.35
C LYS A 238 24.83 7.64 13.88
N ARG A 239 23.83 8.39 14.38
CA ARG A 239 23.54 8.44 15.82
C ARG A 239 23.12 7.09 16.42
N ALA A 240 22.59 6.19 15.60
CA ALA A 240 22.26 4.82 16.00
C ALA A 240 23.43 3.86 15.77
N VAL A 241 24.59 4.18 16.32
CA VAL A 241 25.93 3.58 16.04
C VAL A 241 25.89 2.06 15.94
N LYS A 242 25.37 1.37 16.96
CA LYS A 242 25.32 -0.10 16.97
C LYS A 242 24.58 -0.69 15.76
N PHE A 243 23.44 -0.12 15.41
CA PHE A 243 22.64 -0.60 14.29
C PHE A 243 23.26 -0.22 12.95
N ARG A 244 23.87 0.97 12.87
CA ARG A 244 24.59 1.45 11.69
C ARG A 244 25.78 0.55 11.35
N ASP A 245 26.61 0.24 12.33
CA ASP A 245 27.82 -0.57 12.12
C ASP A 245 27.48 -2.02 11.77
N GLU A 246 26.44 -2.58 12.40
CA GLU A 246 25.93 -3.91 12.03
C GLU A 246 25.37 -3.91 10.60
N ARG A 247 24.60 -2.87 10.19
CA ARG A 247 24.09 -2.76 8.82
C ARG A 247 25.22 -2.60 7.80
N PHE A 248 26.22 -1.76 8.08
CA PHE A 248 27.39 -1.60 7.24
C PHE A 248 28.10 -2.94 7.00
N ALA A 249 28.39 -3.67 8.06
CA ALA A 249 29.06 -4.97 7.96
C ALA A 249 28.24 -6.03 7.21
N ARG A 250 26.90 -5.93 7.22
CA ARG A 250 26.01 -6.81 6.45
C ARG A 250 26.01 -6.47 4.97
N LEU A 251 25.89 -5.20 4.62
CA LEU A 251 25.92 -4.74 3.23
C LEU A 251 27.25 -5.06 2.54
N GLU A 252 28.38 -4.93 3.26
CA GLU A 252 29.66 -5.39 2.73
C GLU A 252 29.67 -6.91 2.44
N GLY A 253 28.93 -7.69 3.24
CA GLY A 253 28.74 -9.13 3.00
C GLY A 253 27.84 -9.47 1.81
N TRP A 254 27.01 -8.53 1.34
CA TRP A 254 26.12 -8.75 0.17
C TRP A 254 26.84 -8.67 -1.17
N LYS A 255 28.04 -8.10 -1.20
CA LYS A 255 28.82 -7.95 -2.42
C LYS A 255 29.02 -9.30 -3.11
N GLY A 256 28.62 -9.39 -4.37
CA GLY A 256 28.65 -10.61 -5.17
C GLY A 256 27.44 -11.56 -4.98
N HIS A 257 26.61 -11.33 -3.96
CA HIS A 257 25.37 -12.08 -3.74
C HIS A 257 24.11 -11.37 -4.28
N THR A 258 24.26 -10.17 -4.80
CA THR A 258 23.16 -9.34 -5.30
C THR A 258 23.39 -8.86 -6.74
N ASP A 259 24.34 -9.45 -7.47
CA ASP A 259 24.76 -8.98 -8.80
C ASP A 259 23.62 -9.02 -9.83
N GLY A 260 22.68 -9.95 -9.71
CA GLY A 260 21.48 -10.04 -10.52
C GLY A 260 20.31 -9.15 -10.07
N MET A 261 20.46 -8.39 -8.99
CA MET A 261 19.38 -7.65 -8.34
C MET A 261 19.54 -6.14 -8.53
N ASN A 262 18.47 -5.44 -8.86
CA ASN A 262 18.38 -3.99 -8.76
C ASN A 262 17.56 -3.67 -7.52
N MET A 263 18.24 -3.29 -6.42
CA MET A 263 17.58 -3.16 -5.12
C MET A 263 17.11 -1.74 -4.84
N ILE A 264 15.98 -1.66 -4.15
CA ILE A 264 15.33 -0.42 -3.72
C ILE A 264 15.05 -0.56 -2.23
N CYS A 265 15.35 0.46 -1.43
CA CYS A 265 15.06 0.44 0.01
C CYS A 265 14.53 1.77 0.54
N GLN A 266 14.11 1.78 1.79
CA GLN A 266 13.65 2.98 2.49
C GLN A 266 14.72 3.45 3.49
N VAL A 267 15.06 4.73 3.43
CA VAL A 267 16.08 5.36 4.30
C VAL A 267 15.60 6.74 4.77
N ARG A 268 16.37 7.32 5.68
CA ARG A 268 16.26 8.74 6.06
C ARG A 268 17.32 9.56 5.32
N ALA A 269 17.09 10.85 5.17
CA ALA A 269 18.04 11.74 4.49
C ALA A 269 19.43 11.73 5.12
N GLU A 270 19.53 11.50 6.45
CA GLU A 270 20.80 11.47 7.17
C GLU A 270 21.79 10.39 6.67
N VAL A 271 21.36 9.44 5.83
CA VAL A 271 22.30 8.52 5.16
C VAL A 271 23.28 9.30 4.27
N GLY A 272 22.89 10.48 3.75
CA GLY A 272 23.77 11.41 3.02
C GLY A 272 24.97 11.90 3.83
N GLN A 273 24.96 11.76 5.16
CA GLN A 273 26.09 12.10 6.04
C GLN A 273 27.04 10.91 6.26
N ASP A 274 26.79 9.77 5.58
CA ASP A 274 27.54 8.54 5.77
C ASP A 274 28.05 7.96 4.44
N PRO A 275 29.17 8.50 3.89
CA PRO A 275 29.74 8.06 2.62
C PRO A 275 30.11 6.57 2.59
N GLU A 276 30.57 6.03 3.72
CA GLU A 276 30.92 4.61 3.81
C GLU A 276 29.68 3.73 3.65
N LEU A 277 28.59 4.11 4.32
CA LEU A 277 27.33 3.35 4.24
C LEU A 277 26.72 3.45 2.83
N ILE A 278 26.76 4.64 2.20
CA ILE A 278 26.33 4.81 0.79
C ILE A 278 27.14 3.90 -0.14
N SER A 279 28.48 3.87 0.02
CA SER A 279 29.34 2.99 -0.78
C SER A 279 28.99 1.51 -0.58
N ALA A 280 28.73 1.10 0.66
CA ALA A 280 28.32 -0.27 0.96
C ALA A 280 26.94 -0.60 0.34
N MET A 281 25.99 0.34 0.36
CA MET A 281 24.69 0.20 -0.30
C MET A 281 24.83 0.01 -1.82
N GLN A 282 25.70 0.79 -2.46
CA GLN A 282 25.97 0.65 -3.90
C GLN A 282 26.64 -0.68 -4.24
N ASN A 283 27.60 -1.13 -3.42
CA ASN A 283 28.25 -2.44 -3.55
C ASN A 283 27.27 -3.60 -3.38
N ALA A 284 26.20 -3.39 -2.61
CA ALA A 284 25.07 -4.31 -2.45
C ALA A 284 24.00 -4.18 -3.56
N ASN A 285 24.29 -3.48 -4.65
CA ASN A 285 23.38 -3.22 -5.77
C ASN A 285 22.08 -2.48 -5.40
N ILE A 286 22.07 -1.68 -4.35
CA ILE A 286 21.00 -0.73 -4.09
C ILE A 286 21.17 0.42 -5.09
N LYS A 287 20.12 0.68 -5.90
CA LYS A 287 20.13 1.68 -6.97
C LYS A 287 19.23 2.87 -6.66
N MET A 288 18.22 2.67 -5.82
CA MET A 288 17.21 3.67 -5.53
C MET A 288 16.86 3.64 -4.04
N VAL A 289 16.65 4.82 -3.49
CA VAL A 289 16.26 4.99 -2.09
C VAL A 289 15.00 5.84 -1.96
N TYR A 290 14.01 5.31 -1.25
CA TYR A 290 12.85 6.08 -0.80
C TYR A 290 13.24 6.84 0.46
N VAL A 291 13.14 8.16 0.41
CA VAL A 291 13.55 9.04 1.51
C VAL A 291 12.35 9.81 2.05
N GLY A 292 12.02 9.58 3.32
CA GLY A 292 11.01 10.37 4.02
C GLY A 292 11.51 11.79 4.26
N VAL A 293 11.13 12.70 3.37
CA VAL A 293 11.39 14.14 3.46
C VAL A 293 10.33 14.81 4.35
N GLU A 294 9.09 14.45 4.13
CA GLU A 294 7.83 14.94 4.69
C GLU A 294 7.60 16.42 4.40
N SER A 295 8.47 17.34 4.88
CA SER A 295 8.35 18.79 4.73
C SER A 295 9.72 19.47 4.68
N ASP A 296 9.81 20.63 4.07
CA ASP A 296 10.94 21.58 4.14
C ASP A 296 10.76 22.64 5.24
N ASN A 297 9.68 22.56 6.03
CA ASN A 297 9.40 23.44 7.15
C ASN A 297 9.85 22.79 8.48
N ALA A 298 10.77 23.45 9.19
CA ALA A 298 11.31 22.96 10.46
C ALA A 298 10.23 22.79 11.55
N GLU A 299 9.22 23.68 11.63
CA GLU A 299 8.15 23.58 12.61
C GLU A 299 7.27 22.35 12.35
N ASN A 300 7.00 22.02 11.09
CA ASN A 300 6.31 20.80 10.70
C ASN A 300 7.10 19.55 11.10
N LEU A 301 8.39 19.51 10.82
CA LEU A 301 9.25 18.36 11.18
C LEU A 301 9.30 18.15 12.70
N ILE A 302 9.32 19.25 13.48
CA ILE A 302 9.25 19.19 14.95
C ILE A 302 7.87 18.66 15.39
N ALA A 303 6.78 19.19 14.84
CA ALA A 303 5.42 18.78 15.21
C ALA A 303 5.16 17.29 14.98
N VAL A 304 5.75 16.71 13.93
CA VAL A 304 5.63 15.28 13.64
C VAL A 304 6.77 14.43 14.21
N ASN A 305 7.61 14.99 15.06
CA ASN A 305 8.76 14.33 15.69
C ASN A 305 9.73 13.66 14.67
N LYS A 306 9.93 14.29 13.51
CA LYS A 306 10.78 13.72 12.44
C LYS A 306 12.29 13.81 12.74
N ARG A 307 12.72 14.74 13.58
CA ARG A 307 14.14 14.94 13.99
C ARG A 307 15.09 15.14 12.82
N GLN A 308 14.69 15.92 11.82
CA GLN A 308 15.52 16.34 10.68
C GLN A 308 15.51 17.87 10.60
N GLU A 309 16.56 18.45 10.01
CA GLU A 309 16.69 19.88 9.78
C GLU A 309 16.67 20.12 8.26
N PRO A 310 15.79 21.00 7.75
CA PRO A 310 15.58 21.19 6.31
C PRO A 310 16.84 21.51 5.51
N GLY A 311 17.67 22.44 6.01
CA GLY A 311 18.87 22.88 5.30
C GLY A 311 19.95 21.78 5.24
N GLN A 312 20.05 20.92 6.26
CA GLN A 312 20.93 19.75 6.23
C GLN A 312 20.35 18.67 5.34
N MET A 313 19.06 18.39 5.44
CA MET A 313 18.38 17.43 4.61
C MET A 313 18.54 17.73 3.11
N HIS A 314 18.48 18.99 2.71
CA HIS A 314 18.76 19.41 1.33
C HIS A 314 20.15 18.99 0.86
N LYS A 315 21.18 19.22 1.67
CA LYS A 315 22.55 18.82 1.37
C LYS A 315 22.70 17.31 1.29
N ASP A 316 22.08 16.61 2.23
CA ASP A 316 22.13 15.15 2.31
C ASP A 316 21.51 14.50 1.06
N LEU A 317 20.36 15.01 0.59
CA LEU A 317 19.68 14.50 -0.62
C LEU A 317 20.48 14.75 -1.89
N HIS A 318 21.10 15.93 -2.04
CA HIS A 318 22.02 16.20 -3.14
C HIS A 318 23.21 15.24 -3.11
N TYR A 319 23.84 15.07 -1.95
CA TYR A 319 24.96 14.16 -1.80
C TYR A 319 24.59 12.72 -2.17
N ILE A 320 23.42 12.20 -1.75
CA ILE A 320 22.95 10.86 -2.13
C ILE A 320 22.84 10.72 -3.66
N ASN A 321 22.29 11.74 -4.34
CA ASN A 321 22.18 11.71 -5.80
C ASN A 321 23.55 11.81 -6.49
N ASP A 322 24.44 12.69 -6.01
CA ASP A 322 25.77 12.90 -6.56
C ASP A 322 26.62 11.63 -6.46
N GLU A 323 26.44 10.86 -5.39
CA GLU A 323 27.05 9.53 -5.22
C GLU A 323 26.39 8.45 -6.09
N GLY A 324 25.32 8.76 -6.83
CA GLY A 324 24.71 7.87 -7.83
C GLY A 324 23.57 6.97 -7.33
N LEU A 325 23.04 7.19 -6.12
CA LEU A 325 21.78 6.60 -5.68
C LEU A 325 20.62 7.46 -6.12
N THR A 326 19.63 6.88 -6.79
CA THR A 326 18.42 7.62 -7.20
C THR A 326 17.52 7.86 -6.00
N VAL A 327 17.27 9.13 -5.66
CA VAL A 327 16.35 9.51 -4.59
C VAL A 327 14.91 9.54 -5.09
N VAL A 328 14.02 8.88 -4.34
CA VAL A 328 12.56 9.05 -4.41
C VAL A 328 12.14 9.80 -3.15
N ALA A 329 11.81 11.07 -3.26
CA ALA A 329 11.37 11.86 -2.13
C ALA A 329 9.91 11.59 -1.77
N MET A 330 9.66 11.27 -0.51
CA MET A 330 8.31 11.10 0.04
C MET A 330 7.95 12.34 0.84
N THR A 331 6.84 13.00 0.49
CA THR A 331 6.36 14.22 1.16
C THR A 331 4.99 14.01 1.77
N ILE A 332 4.75 14.71 2.89
CA ILE A 332 3.43 14.82 3.53
C ILE A 332 3.03 16.30 3.49
N ILE A 333 1.86 16.57 2.96
CA ILE A 333 1.25 17.90 2.96
C ILE A 333 0.03 17.94 3.89
N GLY A 334 -0.38 19.15 4.29
CA GLY A 334 -1.44 19.31 5.29
C GLY A 334 -0.94 19.15 6.73
N LEU A 335 0.35 19.27 6.96
CA LEU A 335 0.95 19.32 8.29
C LEU A 335 0.53 20.60 9.06
N PRO A 336 0.64 20.63 10.40
CA PRO A 336 0.05 21.71 11.22
C PRO A 336 0.43 23.14 10.83
N PHE A 337 1.65 23.36 10.37
CA PHE A 337 2.18 24.68 9.99
C PHE A 337 2.21 24.93 8.48
N ASP A 338 1.53 24.10 7.70
CA ASP A 338 1.43 24.29 6.26
C ASP A 338 0.49 25.45 5.92
N THR A 339 0.87 26.17 4.89
CA THR A 339 0.05 27.11 4.14
C THR A 339 0.02 26.65 2.68
N GLU A 340 -0.94 27.16 1.90
CA GLU A 340 -0.96 26.86 0.47
C GLU A 340 0.38 27.23 -0.20
N LYS A 341 0.95 28.39 0.18
CA LYS A 341 2.24 28.82 -0.35
C LYS A 341 3.36 27.85 0.02
N SER A 342 3.49 27.45 1.29
CA SER A 342 4.56 26.54 1.72
C SER A 342 4.45 25.18 1.05
N ILE A 343 3.23 24.67 0.86
CA ILE A 343 2.99 23.42 0.11
C ILE A 343 3.47 23.57 -1.34
N MET A 344 3.13 24.67 -2.01
CA MET A 344 3.54 24.87 -3.40
C MET A 344 5.06 25.13 -3.54
N ASP A 345 5.68 25.78 -2.55
CA ASP A 345 7.14 25.94 -2.48
C ASP A 345 7.83 24.58 -2.26
N LEU A 346 7.29 23.70 -1.41
CA LEU A 346 7.77 22.33 -1.21
C LEU A 346 7.74 21.53 -2.52
N ALA A 347 6.69 21.67 -3.34
CA ALA A 347 6.62 21.02 -4.65
C ALA A 347 7.75 21.47 -5.58
N GLU A 348 8.10 22.75 -5.59
CA GLU A 348 9.22 23.26 -6.38
C GLU A 348 10.57 22.77 -5.82
N TRP A 349 10.76 22.88 -4.51
CA TRP A 349 11.98 22.46 -3.86
C TRP A 349 12.29 20.97 -4.05
N VAL A 350 11.30 20.09 -3.85
CA VAL A 350 11.53 18.63 -3.91
C VAL A 350 11.97 18.16 -5.29
N THR A 351 11.56 18.86 -6.37
CA THR A 351 12.01 18.54 -7.73
C THR A 351 13.47 18.87 -7.97
N THR A 352 14.09 19.72 -7.14
CA THR A 352 15.52 20.03 -7.23
C THR A 352 16.39 18.97 -6.61
N VAL A 353 15.88 18.19 -5.66
CA VAL A 353 16.62 17.20 -4.87
C VAL A 353 16.24 15.75 -5.18
N SER A 354 15.22 15.50 -5.98
CA SER A 354 14.83 14.16 -6.33
C SER A 354 14.22 14.06 -7.73
N LYS A 355 14.51 12.95 -8.41
CA LYS A 355 13.97 12.64 -9.74
C LYS A 355 12.52 12.13 -9.65
N TYR A 356 12.20 11.39 -8.59
CA TYR A 356 10.88 10.81 -8.37
C TYR A 356 10.33 11.25 -7.03
N GLN A 357 9.05 11.50 -6.96
CA GLN A 357 8.39 12.00 -5.75
C GLN A 357 7.09 11.24 -5.50
N THR A 358 6.76 11.10 -4.21
CA THR A 358 5.44 10.71 -3.77
C THR A 358 4.90 11.73 -2.79
N VAL A 359 3.60 11.93 -2.78
CA VAL A 359 2.93 12.87 -1.88
C VAL A 359 1.70 12.23 -1.27
N ASN A 360 1.47 12.50 0.01
CA ASN A 360 0.23 12.19 0.68
C ASN A 360 -0.19 13.38 1.55
N PHE A 361 -1.50 13.60 1.68
CA PHE A 361 -2.01 14.39 2.80
C PHE A 361 -1.79 13.63 4.10
N LEU A 362 -1.57 14.38 5.19
CA LEU A 362 -1.55 13.81 6.53
C LEU A 362 -2.83 13.01 6.75
N THR A 363 -2.68 11.70 6.82
CA THR A 363 -3.80 10.77 7.00
C THR A 363 -3.65 10.08 8.36
N PRO A 364 -4.62 10.25 9.27
CA PRO A 364 -4.59 9.56 10.55
C PRO A 364 -4.68 8.05 10.33
N LEU A 365 -3.74 7.31 10.90
CA LEU A 365 -3.69 5.86 10.85
C LEU A 365 -4.00 5.27 12.25
N PRO A 366 -4.69 4.13 12.36
CA PRO A 366 -5.02 3.52 13.63
C PRO A 366 -3.79 3.32 14.53
N ALA A 367 -3.99 3.47 15.83
CA ALA A 367 -2.95 3.39 16.87
C ALA A 367 -1.85 4.48 16.78
N THR A 368 -1.99 5.50 15.95
CA THR A 368 -1.12 6.69 15.98
C THR A 368 -1.76 7.80 16.82
N SER A 369 -0.94 8.74 17.32
CA SER A 369 -1.47 9.90 18.07
C SER A 369 -2.42 10.76 17.22
N ASN A 370 -2.22 10.81 15.91
CA ASN A 370 -3.10 11.54 15.00
C ASN A 370 -4.48 10.89 14.88
N TRP A 371 -4.57 9.56 15.01
CA TRP A 371 -5.85 8.85 15.00
C TRP A 371 -6.76 9.27 16.15
N ASP A 372 -6.19 9.46 17.34
CA ASP A 372 -6.93 9.79 18.55
C ASP A 372 -7.22 11.28 18.66
N SER A 373 -6.38 12.15 18.08
CA SER A 373 -6.45 13.61 18.23
C SER A 373 -7.22 14.32 17.12
N LEU A 374 -7.31 13.73 15.92
CA LEU A 374 -7.95 14.37 14.77
C LEU A 374 -9.40 13.90 14.61
N VAL A 375 -10.32 14.84 14.51
CA VAL A 375 -11.77 14.59 14.37
C VAL A 375 -12.06 14.07 12.96
N PRO A 376 -12.60 12.86 12.78
CA PRO A 376 -12.85 12.30 11.46
C PRO A 376 -14.02 12.98 10.75
N LEU A 377 -13.95 12.98 9.41
CA LEU A 377 -15.02 13.45 8.53
C LEU A 377 -15.76 12.27 7.87
N ASP A 378 -17.01 12.50 7.53
CA ASP A 378 -17.82 11.61 6.70
C ASP A 378 -17.52 11.78 5.19
N GLU A 379 -18.29 11.13 4.33
CA GLU A 379 -18.12 11.19 2.87
C GLU A 379 -18.45 12.58 2.28
N ASN A 380 -19.22 13.41 2.98
CA ASN A 380 -19.60 14.75 2.55
C ASN A 380 -18.64 15.83 3.06
N GLY A 381 -17.71 15.46 3.97
CA GLY A 381 -16.81 16.40 4.65
C GLY A 381 -17.38 17.00 5.92
N ASP A 382 -18.49 16.46 6.44
CA ASP A 382 -19.05 16.83 7.74
C ASP A 382 -18.40 15.98 8.85
N ILE A 383 -18.50 16.42 10.10
CA ILE A 383 -17.99 15.66 11.23
C ILE A 383 -18.70 14.31 11.31
N LEU A 384 -17.93 13.23 11.35
CA LEU A 384 -18.45 11.86 11.41
C LEU A 384 -19.20 11.64 12.73
N GLU A 385 -20.40 11.08 12.66
CA GLU A 385 -21.18 10.69 13.85
C GLU A 385 -20.47 9.59 14.65
N GLU A 386 -20.58 9.65 15.97
CA GLU A 386 -19.99 8.65 16.86
C GLU A 386 -20.58 7.26 16.60
N GLY A 387 -19.73 6.24 16.55
CA GLY A 387 -20.14 4.84 16.30
C GLY A 387 -20.33 4.47 14.84
N VAL A 388 -20.21 5.43 13.91
CA VAL A 388 -20.23 5.17 12.46
C VAL A 388 -18.82 4.82 12.00
N MET A 389 -18.71 3.81 11.11
CA MET A 389 -17.43 3.45 10.49
C MET A 389 -16.91 4.60 9.63
N ARG A 390 -15.61 4.91 9.77
CA ARG A 390 -14.96 5.93 8.96
C ARG A 390 -15.05 5.56 7.47
N PRO A 391 -15.17 6.54 6.55
CA PRO A 391 -15.19 6.28 5.12
C PRO A 391 -13.79 5.93 4.60
N TYR A 392 -13.29 4.74 4.95
CA TYR A 392 -11.91 4.32 4.72
C TYR A 392 -11.48 4.34 3.24
N HIS A 393 -12.41 4.21 2.31
CA HIS A 393 -12.12 4.36 0.89
C HIS A 393 -11.61 5.77 0.53
N LEU A 394 -11.81 6.78 1.39
CA LEU A 394 -11.28 8.13 1.24
C LEU A 394 -9.86 8.28 1.82
N TYR A 395 -9.37 7.31 2.62
CA TYR A 395 -8.06 7.34 3.27
C TYR A 395 -6.93 6.98 2.29
N THR A 396 -6.90 7.68 1.18
CA THR A 396 -5.96 7.46 0.06
C THR A 396 -4.75 8.40 0.09
N GLY A 397 -4.67 9.27 1.10
CA GLY A 397 -3.64 10.32 1.17
C GLY A 397 -3.81 11.46 0.17
N ARG A 398 -4.98 11.57 -0.48
CA ARG A 398 -5.24 12.58 -1.50
C ARG A 398 -5.95 13.84 -0.96
N GLN A 399 -6.55 13.74 0.19
CA GLN A 399 -7.35 14.80 0.81
C GLN A 399 -7.32 14.67 2.32
N PHE A 400 -7.79 15.68 3.02
CA PHE A 400 -8.14 15.54 4.42
C PHE A 400 -9.32 14.58 4.59
N VAL A 401 -9.21 13.73 5.59
CA VAL A 401 -10.25 12.82 6.08
C VAL A 401 -10.57 13.13 7.55
N HIS A 402 -10.11 14.29 8.00
CA HIS A 402 -10.32 14.85 9.33
C HIS A 402 -10.57 16.34 9.23
N GLN A 403 -11.20 16.90 10.26
CA GLN A 403 -11.47 18.32 10.33
C GLN A 403 -10.15 19.14 10.35
N ASP A 404 -10.09 20.16 9.51
CA ASP A 404 -9.01 21.15 9.47
C ASP A 404 -9.61 22.54 9.33
N GLU A 405 -9.04 23.54 10.04
CA GLU A 405 -9.55 24.92 10.01
C GLU A 405 -9.12 25.69 8.75
N ARG A 406 -8.12 25.20 8.03
CA ARG A 406 -7.51 25.88 6.87
C ARG A 406 -8.17 25.50 5.56
N TRP A 407 -8.58 24.24 5.42
CA TRP A 407 -9.12 23.70 4.17
C TRP A 407 -10.25 22.71 4.43
N THR A 408 -11.30 22.82 3.63
CA THR A 408 -12.31 21.77 3.50
C THR A 408 -11.73 20.53 2.81
N MET A 409 -12.43 19.41 2.86
CA MET A 409 -12.05 18.20 2.13
C MET A 409 -11.87 18.48 0.63
N GLN A 410 -12.75 19.27 0.01
CA GLN A 410 -12.68 19.60 -1.42
C GLN A 410 -11.48 20.51 -1.73
N GLU A 411 -11.26 21.57 -0.96
CA GLU A 411 -10.10 22.45 -1.16
C GLU A 411 -8.78 21.69 -0.99
N SER A 412 -8.73 20.74 -0.07
CA SER A 412 -7.55 19.87 0.11
C SER A 412 -7.29 18.97 -1.11
N ARG A 413 -8.34 18.45 -1.76
CA ARG A 413 -8.22 17.71 -3.04
C ARG A 413 -7.64 18.58 -4.14
N ASP A 414 -8.18 19.80 -4.28
CA ASP A 414 -7.73 20.74 -5.30
C ASP A 414 -6.25 21.14 -5.06
N LEU A 415 -5.87 21.31 -3.81
CA LEU A 415 -4.49 21.61 -3.42
C LEU A 415 -3.56 20.42 -3.73
N PHE A 416 -3.97 19.21 -3.41
CA PHE A 416 -3.23 18.00 -3.77
C PHE A 416 -3.00 17.89 -5.28
N ASP A 417 -4.04 18.17 -6.05
CA ASP A 417 -3.98 18.09 -7.51
C ASP A 417 -3.02 19.14 -8.09
N ARG A 418 -3.04 20.35 -7.56
CA ARG A 418 -2.08 21.41 -7.95
C ARG A 418 -0.64 21.08 -7.56
N TYR A 419 -0.44 20.51 -6.37
CA TYR A 419 0.87 20.05 -5.91
C TYR A 419 1.41 18.94 -6.83
N SER A 420 0.62 17.89 -7.04
CA SER A 420 1.00 16.75 -7.87
C SER A 420 1.34 17.16 -9.30
N ALA A 421 0.59 18.10 -9.88
CA ALA A 421 0.85 18.63 -11.21
C ALA A 421 2.20 19.37 -11.33
N LYS A 422 2.69 19.97 -10.25
CA LYS A 422 4.02 20.60 -10.21
C LYS A 422 5.16 19.59 -10.16
N LEU A 423 4.95 18.44 -9.49
CA LEU A 423 6.00 17.44 -9.31
C LEU A 423 6.46 16.85 -10.66
N ASN A 424 5.57 16.22 -11.35
CA ASN A 424 5.81 15.67 -12.69
C ASN A 424 4.48 15.59 -13.45
N PRO A 425 4.21 16.52 -14.36
CA PRO A 425 2.90 16.61 -15.02
C PRO A 425 2.50 15.33 -15.77
N VAL A 426 3.44 14.65 -16.42
CA VAL A 426 3.16 13.44 -17.21
C VAL A 426 2.92 12.23 -16.30
N ASP A 427 3.82 11.99 -15.34
CA ASP A 427 3.68 10.90 -14.37
C ASP A 427 2.46 11.11 -13.47
N ASP A 428 2.10 12.36 -13.17
CA ASP A 428 0.94 12.66 -12.35
C ASP A 428 -0.36 12.27 -13.04
N VAL A 429 -0.53 12.63 -14.31
CA VAL A 429 -1.70 12.22 -15.11
C VAL A 429 -1.90 10.71 -15.00
N TYR A 430 -0.83 9.95 -15.17
CA TYR A 430 -0.83 8.51 -15.10
C TYR A 430 -1.23 7.95 -13.73
N ARG A 431 -0.58 8.44 -12.66
CA ARG A 431 -0.86 8.02 -11.27
C ARG A 431 -2.28 8.37 -10.85
N ARG A 432 -2.84 9.48 -11.34
CA ARG A 432 -4.21 9.90 -11.05
C ARG A 432 -5.23 8.98 -11.70
N VAL A 433 -5.05 8.62 -12.97
CA VAL A 433 -5.89 7.63 -13.65
C VAL A 433 -5.87 6.30 -12.90
N PHE A 434 -4.69 5.82 -12.52
CA PHE A 434 -4.52 4.58 -11.76
C PHE A 434 -5.27 4.62 -10.41
N ARG A 435 -5.15 5.72 -9.64
CA ARG A 435 -5.89 5.87 -8.37
C ARG A 435 -7.40 5.90 -8.56
N ILE A 436 -7.88 6.60 -9.58
CA ILE A 436 -9.31 6.65 -9.91
C ILE A 436 -9.83 5.23 -10.14
N LEU A 437 -9.17 4.47 -11.00
CA LEU A 437 -9.56 3.11 -11.33
C LEU A 437 -9.53 2.19 -10.09
N ARG A 438 -8.51 2.31 -9.24
CA ARG A 438 -8.43 1.54 -7.99
C ARG A 438 -9.55 1.91 -7.02
N THR A 439 -9.82 3.20 -6.82
CA THR A 439 -10.92 3.66 -5.95
C THR A 439 -12.28 3.20 -6.48
N TYR A 440 -12.47 3.28 -7.79
CA TYR A 440 -13.69 2.84 -8.45
C TYR A 440 -13.91 1.32 -8.32
N LYS A 441 -12.86 0.51 -8.51
CA LYS A 441 -12.86 -0.93 -8.24
C LYS A 441 -13.32 -1.25 -6.83
N LEU A 442 -12.74 -0.59 -5.81
CA LEU A 442 -13.08 -0.82 -4.41
C LEU A 442 -14.52 -0.41 -4.06
N ARG A 443 -15.01 0.69 -4.62
CA ARG A 443 -16.40 1.15 -4.42
C ARG A 443 -17.44 0.23 -5.09
N LEU A 444 -17.17 -0.21 -6.31
CA LEU A 444 -18.07 -1.13 -7.03
C LEU A 444 -18.17 -2.47 -6.31
N ALA A 445 -17.08 -3.00 -5.83
CA ALA A 445 -17.09 -4.23 -5.04
C ALA A 445 -17.98 -4.13 -3.78
N ALA A 446 -18.16 -2.92 -3.24
CA ALA A 446 -18.96 -2.68 -2.04
C ALA A 446 -20.48 -2.47 -2.30
N THR A 447 -20.93 -2.22 -3.55
CA THR A 447 -22.27 -1.69 -3.80
C THR A 447 -23.26 -2.61 -4.54
N SER A 448 -22.83 -3.58 -5.35
CA SER A 448 -23.75 -4.47 -6.09
C SER A 448 -23.05 -5.69 -6.68
N ARG A 449 -23.61 -6.88 -6.46
CA ARG A 449 -22.99 -8.15 -6.86
C ARG A 449 -22.86 -8.31 -8.38
N ASP A 450 -23.93 -8.12 -9.14
CA ASP A 450 -23.93 -8.39 -10.59
C ASP A 450 -23.21 -7.32 -11.42
N LEU A 451 -23.28 -6.05 -10.98
CA LEU A 451 -22.57 -4.95 -11.63
C LEU A 451 -21.09 -4.95 -11.25
N SER A 452 -20.75 -5.43 -10.03
CA SER A 452 -19.39 -5.45 -9.52
C SER A 452 -18.52 -6.51 -10.21
N GLU A 453 -19.05 -7.67 -10.55
CA GLU A 453 -18.24 -8.79 -11.10
C GLU A 453 -17.65 -8.44 -12.48
N THR A 454 -18.44 -7.94 -13.41
CA THR A 454 -17.96 -7.61 -14.76
C THR A 454 -17.09 -6.35 -14.77
N LEU A 455 -17.49 -5.32 -14.02
CA LEU A 455 -16.75 -4.06 -13.93
C LEU A 455 -15.47 -4.21 -13.13
N ALA A 456 -15.50 -4.98 -12.06
CA ALA A 456 -14.33 -5.23 -11.22
C ALA A 456 -13.27 -6.09 -11.94
N ALA A 457 -13.69 -7.09 -12.72
CA ALA A 457 -12.75 -7.87 -13.55
C ALA A 457 -12.05 -6.98 -14.57
N LYS A 458 -12.78 -6.15 -15.32
CA LYS A 458 -12.22 -5.25 -16.32
C LYS A 458 -11.36 -4.14 -15.71
N LEU A 459 -11.76 -3.59 -14.56
CA LEU A 459 -10.94 -2.62 -13.83
C LEU A 459 -9.66 -3.26 -13.27
N SER A 460 -9.72 -4.53 -12.88
CA SER A 460 -8.55 -5.29 -12.44
C SER A 460 -7.55 -5.47 -13.58
N GLU A 461 -8.02 -5.92 -14.75
CA GLU A 461 -7.19 -6.07 -15.96
C GLU A 461 -6.53 -4.73 -16.34
N THR A 462 -7.32 -3.64 -16.34
CA THR A 462 -6.82 -2.29 -16.63
C THR A 462 -5.79 -1.85 -15.58
N THR A 463 -6.05 -2.11 -14.30
CA THR A 463 -5.15 -1.75 -13.19
C THR A 463 -3.82 -2.50 -13.32
N VAL A 464 -3.84 -3.80 -13.65
CA VAL A 464 -2.64 -4.60 -13.86
C VAL A 464 -1.86 -4.12 -15.08
N ALA A 465 -2.54 -3.85 -16.20
CA ALA A 465 -1.90 -3.34 -17.42
C ALA A 465 -1.22 -1.99 -17.18
N LEU A 466 -1.89 -1.08 -16.48
CA LEU A 466 -1.35 0.23 -16.11
C LEU A 466 -0.15 0.12 -15.15
N LYS A 467 -0.22 -0.77 -14.15
CA LYS A 467 0.87 -1.00 -13.21
C LYS A 467 2.11 -1.54 -13.92
N ASN A 468 1.92 -2.58 -14.73
CA ASN A 468 3.02 -3.20 -15.50
C ASN A 468 3.70 -2.18 -16.43
N TRP A 469 2.92 -1.28 -16.98
CA TRP A 469 3.46 -0.23 -17.84
C TRP A 469 4.16 0.89 -17.04
N SER A 470 3.64 1.33 -15.88
CA SER A 470 4.31 2.29 -14.99
C SER A 470 5.69 1.78 -14.58
N ASP A 471 5.76 0.52 -14.22
CA ASP A 471 7.00 -0.10 -13.79
C ASP A 471 7.99 -0.21 -14.96
N ALA A 472 7.52 -0.49 -16.18
CA ALA A 472 8.34 -0.50 -17.38
C ALA A 472 8.79 0.91 -17.83
N ALA A 473 7.94 1.92 -17.75
CA ALA A 473 8.24 3.29 -18.12
C ALA A 473 9.26 3.95 -17.18
N SER A 474 9.25 3.60 -15.88
CA SER A 474 10.26 4.07 -14.94
C SER A 474 11.67 3.55 -15.22
N LEU A 475 11.79 2.47 -16.02
CA LEU A 475 13.07 1.82 -16.33
C LEU A 475 13.75 2.34 -17.62
N THR A 476 13.03 2.94 -18.56
CA THR A 476 13.57 3.15 -19.92
C THR A 476 13.65 4.58 -20.44
N GLY A 477 13.07 5.56 -19.84
CA GLY A 477 13.25 7.02 -20.09
C GLY A 477 13.19 7.56 -21.55
N LEU A 478 13.29 6.75 -22.58
CA LEU A 478 13.48 7.15 -23.98
C LEU A 478 12.41 6.67 -24.97
N GLU A 479 11.62 5.65 -24.66
CA GLU A 479 10.52 5.17 -25.53
C GLU A 479 9.14 5.70 -25.12
N PHE A 480 9.13 6.77 -24.37
CA PHE A 480 7.98 7.28 -23.63
C PHE A 480 6.85 7.81 -24.52
N GLY A 481 7.17 8.37 -25.69
CA GLY A 481 6.21 9.09 -26.52
C GLY A 481 5.26 8.19 -27.34
N GLU A 482 5.77 7.16 -28.00
CA GLU A 482 5.00 6.34 -28.95
C GLU A 482 4.13 5.30 -28.24
N ASN A 483 4.67 4.64 -27.22
CA ASN A 483 3.92 3.68 -26.40
C ASN A 483 2.85 4.32 -25.50
N LEU A 484 2.99 5.60 -25.13
CA LEU A 484 2.04 6.30 -24.27
C LEU A 484 0.68 6.45 -24.95
N THR A 485 0.66 6.86 -26.21
CA THR A 485 -0.59 7.07 -26.97
C THR A 485 -1.39 5.78 -27.11
N GLU A 486 -0.72 4.68 -27.46
CA GLU A 486 -1.36 3.38 -27.66
C GLU A 486 -1.99 2.88 -26.35
N ARG A 487 -1.24 2.92 -25.25
CA ARG A 487 -1.67 2.45 -23.92
C ARG A 487 -2.76 3.31 -23.29
N VAL A 488 -2.72 4.62 -23.50
CA VAL A 488 -3.76 5.53 -23.02
C VAL A 488 -5.02 5.36 -23.86
N THR A 489 -4.91 5.10 -25.15
CA THR A 489 -6.06 4.78 -26.00
C THR A 489 -6.72 3.48 -25.54
N GLU A 490 -5.95 2.44 -25.29
CA GLU A 490 -6.45 1.19 -24.68
C GLU A 490 -7.17 1.44 -23.36
N LEU A 491 -6.61 2.28 -22.49
CA LEU A 491 -7.23 2.65 -21.21
C LEU A 491 -8.58 3.35 -21.40
N ILE A 492 -8.64 4.29 -22.34
CA ILE A 492 -9.86 5.02 -22.65
C ILE A 492 -10.94 4.08 -23.18
N ASP A 493 -10.59 3.15 -24.04
CA ASP A 493 -11.53 2.17 -24.57
C ASP A 493 -12.02 1.22 -23.47
N GLN A 494 -11.16 0.83 -22.52
CA GLN A 494 -11.56 0.06 -21.35
C GLN A 494 -12.46 0.86 -20.40
N ILE A 495 -12.20 2.14 -20.17
CA ILE A 495 -13.13 3.02 -19.40
C ILE A 495 -14.48 3.13 -20.11
N ARG A 496 -14.51 3.26 -21.43
CA ARG A 496 -15.75 3.27 -22.22
C ARG A 496 -16.52 1.95 -22.07
N GLU A 497 -15.86 0.82 -22.17
CA GLU A 497 -16.48 -0.49 -21.95
C GLU A 497 -17.05 -0.65 -20.55
N VAL A 498 -16.34 -0.17 -19.52
CA VAL A 498 -16.77 -0.19 -18.12
C VAL A 498 -17.94 0.74 -17.87
N SER A 499 -18.03 1.88 -18.57
CA SER A 499 -19.15 2.81 -18.46
C SER A 499 -20.43 2.33 -19.17
N GLN A 500 -20.35 1.39 -20.10
CA GLN A 500 -21.47 0.85 -20.86
C GLN A 500 -22.58 0.20 -19.99
N PRO A 501 -22.27 -0.64 -18.98
CA PRO A 501 -23.27 -1.16 -18.05
C PRO A 501 -23.90 -0.09 -17.15
N LEU A 502 -23.16 0.98 -16.81
CA LEU A 502 -23.72 2.17 -16.13
C LEU A 502 -24.74 2.90 -17.02
N ALA A 503 -24.54 2.90 -18.34
CA ALA A 503 -25.47 3.49 -19.30
C ALA A 503 -26.85 2.85 -19.25
N ASN A 504 -26.93 1.54 -19.00
CA ASN A 504 -28.18 0.82 -18.87
C ASN A 504 -28.94 1.13 -17.56
N ALA A 505 -28.20 1.54 -16.52
CA ALA A 505 -28.74 1.91 -15.22
C ALA A 505 -29.01 3.42 -15.08
N ARG A 506 -28.23 4.27 -15.76
CA ARG A 506 -28.32 5.74 -15.71
C ARG A 506 -27.69 6.37 -16.96
N LYS A 507 -28.50 6.53 -18.00
CA LYS A 507 -28.06 7.05 -19.29
C LYS A 507 -27.36 8.43 -19.20
N ASP A 508 -27.92 9.35 -18.40
CA ASP A 508 -27.38 10.72 -18.28
C ASP A 508 -25.96 10.75 -17.66
N ALA A 509 -25.70 9.88 -16.69
CA ALA A 509 -24.37 9.78 -16.05
C ALA A 509 -23.34 9.13 -16.98
N ALA A 510 -23.75 8.11 -17.74
CA ALA A 510 -22.88 7.45 -18.71
C ALA A 510 -22.53 8.35 -19.89
N ASP A 511 -23.47 9.15 -20.38
CA ASP A 511 -23.26 10.14 -21.44
C ASP A 511 -22.27 11.23 -20.97
N ALA A 512 -22.41 11.68 -19.71
CA ALA A 512 -21.50 12.65 -19.10
C ALA A 512 -20.09 12.08 -18.92
N ILE A 513 -19.95 10.86 -18.42
CA ILE A 513 -18.64 10.17 -18.29
C ILE A 513 -18.03 9.96 -19.68
N GLY A 514 -18.81 9.51 -20.66
CA GLY A 514 -18.35 9.31 -22.05
C GLY A 514 -17.84 10.59 -22.69
N SER A 515 -18.52 11.73 -22.47
CA SER A 515 -18.06 13.04 -22.97
C SER A 515 -16.71 13.42 -22.38
N ARG A 516 -16.53 13.30 -21.06
CA ARG A 516 -15.28 13.65 -20.36
C ARG A 516 -14.12 12.72 -20.74
N VAL A 517 -14.40 11.44 -20.97
CA VAL A 517 -13.39 10.47 -21.48
C VAL A 517 -12.94 10.86 -22.89
N ASN A 518 -13.84 11.30 -23.76
CA ASN A 518 -13.47 11.78 -25.10
C ASN A 518 -12.60 13.05 -25.05
N GLU A 519 -12.98 14.03 -24.22
CA GLU A 519 -12.19 15.25 -24.01
C GLU A 519 -10.78 14.94 -23.47
N LEU A 520 -10.67 13.94 -22.59
CA LEU A 520 -9.39 13.45 -22.09
C LEU A 520 -8.56 12.80 -23.20
N SER A 521 -9.20 11.96 -24.04
CA SER A 521 -8.56 11.33 -25.20
C SER A 521 -7.95 12.34 -26.15
N ASP A 522 -8.71 13.37 -26.51
CA ASP A 522 -8.25 14.43 -27.40
C ASP A 522 -7.06 15.19 -26.81
N SER A 523 -7.10 15.48 -25.51
CA SER A 523 -6.02 16.17 -24.81
C SER A 523 -4.74 15.34 -24.73
N LEU A 524 -4.86 14.03 -24.52
CA LEU A 524 -3.72 13.09 -24.48
C LEU A 524 -3.07 12.92 -25.84
N THR A 525 -3.86 12.90 -26.91
CA THR A 525 -3.34 12.86 -28.28
C THR A 525 -2.47 14.08 -28.60
N LEU A 526 -2.83 15.25 -28.06
CA LEU A 526 -2.01 16.47 -28.21
C LEU A 526 -0.72 16.41 -27.39
N LEU A 527 -0.74 15.76 -26.22
CA LEU A 527 0.45 15.64 -25.36
C LEU A 527 1.55 14.78 -26.00
N THR A 528 1.19 13.77 -26.79
CA THR A 528 2.12 12.86 -27.45
C THR A 528 2.69 13.41 -28.76
N GLY A 529 2.19 14.56 -29.23
CA GLY A 529 2.70 15.26 -30.40
C GLY A 529 3.99 16.07 -30.12
N PRO A 530 4.67 16.56 -31.18
CA PRO A 530 5.90 17.34 -31.07
C PRO A 530 5.77 18.64 -30.25
N ALA A 531 4.53 19.10 -29.98
CA ALA A 531 4.19 20.29 -29.21
C ALA A 531 3.84 19.97 -27.74
N GLY A 532 3.96 18.72 -27.30
CA GLY A 532 3.67 18.33 -25.93
C GLY A 532 4.53 19.12 -24.94
N ASN A 533 3.88 19.83 -24.04
CA ASN A 533 4.54 20.70 -23.06
C ASN A 533 3.88 20.59 -21.68
N ARG A 534 4.50 21.21 -20.69
CA ARG A 534 4.03 21.25 -19.30
C ARG A 534 2.61 21.82 -19.16
N GLU A 535 2.26 22.85 -19.92
CA GLU A 535 0.95 23.49 -19.87
C GLU A 535 -0.17 22.54 -20.32
N LEU A 536 0.08 21.76 -21.35
CA LEU A 536 -0.84 20.74 -21.83
C LEU A 536 -1.00 19.59 -20.83
N ALA A 537 0.09 19.16 -20.19
CA ALA A 537 0.03 18.17 -19.12
C ALA A 537 -0.79 18.65 -17.91
N LEU A 538 -0.68 19.94 -17.53
CA LEU A 538 -1.51 20.55 -16.49
C LEU A 538 -3.00 20.59 -16.86
N ASN A 539 -3.31 20.88 -18.13
CA ASN A 539 -4.68 20.88 -18.63
C ASN A 539 -5.29 19.46 -18.55
N ILE A 540 -4.53 18.44 -18.98
CA ILE A 540 -4.94 17.04 -18.87
C ILE A 540 -5.17 16.64 -17.42
N SER A 541 -4.28 17.05 -16.51
CA SER A 541 -4.42 16.84 -15.08
C SER A 541 -5.74 17.42 -14.54
N GLY A 542 -6.11 18.63 -14.96
CA GLY A 542 -7.41 19.24 -14.62
C GLY A 542 -8.61 18.42 -15.10
N ARG A 543 -8.59 17.96 -16.35
CA ARG A 543 -9.67 17.14 -16.94
C ARG A 543 -9.83 15.78 -16.25
N ILE A 544 -8.73 15.18 -15.80
CA ILE A 544 -8.78 13.94 -15.00
C ILE A 544 -9.45 14.22 -13.65
N THR A 545 -9.19 15.36 -13.03
CA THR A 545 -9.86 15.76 -11.78
C THR A 545 -11.37 15.88 -11.98
N GLU A 546 -11.81 16.56 -13.05
CA GLU A 546 -13.24 16.70 -13.38
C GLU A 546 -13.90 15.33 -13.64
N LEU A 547 -13.23 14.42 -14.34
CA LEU A 547 -13.72 13.07 -14.59
C LEU A 547 -13.83 12.27 -13.28
N THR A 548 -12.85 12.41 -12.37
CA THR A 548 -12.88 11.79 -11.05
C THR A 548 -14.08 12.26 -10.25
N GLN A 549 -14.29 13.58 -10.20
CA GLN A 549 -15.42 14.15 -9.48
C GLN A 549 -16.75 13.67 -10.03
N LEU A 550 -16.90 13.62 -11.35
CA LEU A 550 -18.11 13.13 -12.00
C LEU A 550 -18.41 11.66 -11.67
N ILE A 551 -17.35 10.82 -11.64
CA ILE A 551 -17.50 9.42 -11.24
C ILE A 551 -17.89 9.33 -9.76
N ASP A 552 -17.27 10.10 -8.89
CA ASP A 552 -17.56 10.17 -7.46
C ASP A 552 -19.00 10.62 -7.20
N ASP A 553 -19.46 11.68 -7.85
CA ASP A 553 -20.83 12.20 -7.73
C ASP A 553 -21.87 11.17 -8.21
N THR A 554 -21.56 10.48 -9.29
CA THR A 554 -22.43 9.43 -9.85
C THR A 554 -22.59 8.26 -8.88
N MET A 555 -21.52 7.86 -8.21
CA MET A 555 -21.50 6.76 -7.24
C MET A 555 -22.18 7.14 -5.92
N THR A 556 -22.00 8.37 -5.43
CA THR A 556 -22.61 8.86 -4.18
C THR A 556 -24.14 8.91 -4.26
N VAL A 557 -24.69 9.26 -5.42
CA VAL A 557 -26.16 9.27 -5.63
C VAL A 557 -26.74 7.85 -5.68
N SER A 558 -25.94 6.84 -6.08
CA SER A 558 -26.38 5.42 -6.09
C SER A 558 -26.62 4.87 -4.67
N THR A 559 -25.79 5.28 -3.70
CA THR A 559 -25.92 4.81 -2.30
C THR A 559 -27.13 5.41 -1.58
N LYS A 560 -27.56 6.64 -1.93
CA LYS A 560 -28.76 7.27 -1.36
C LYS A 560 -30.09 6.71 -1.93
N GLY A 561 -30.07 6.07 -3.09
CA GLY A 561 -31.26 5.46 -3.73
C GLY A 561 -31.60 4.04 -3.23
N GLY A 562 -30.66 3.33 -2.62
CA GLY A 562 -30.83 1.96 -2.13
C GLY A 562 -31.45 1.82 -0.74
N ALA A 563 -31.58 2.91 0.03
CA ALA A 563 -32.13 2.91 1.39
C ALA A 563 -33.67 3.09 1.47
N LYS A 564 -34.38 3.11 0.32
CA LYS A 564 -35.83 3.15 0.28
C LYS A 564 -36.36 2.04 -0.63
N LYS A 565 -36.28 0.80 -0.15
CA LYS A 565 -37.27 -0.26 -0.44
C LYS A 565 -37.13 -1.38 0.59
#